data_5aaf6191d75356ea8f3ad6b489470dcd
#
_entry.id   5aaf6191d75356ea8f3ad6b489470dcd
#
_cell.length_a   1.000
_cell.length_b   1.000
_cell.length_c   1.000
_cell.angle_alpha   90.00
_cell.angle_beta   90.00
_cell.angle_gamma   90.00
#
_symmetry.space_group_name_H-M   'P 1'
#
loop_
_entity.id
_entity.type
_entity.pdbx_description
1 polymer ?
#
loop_
_entity_poly.entity_id
_entity_poly.type
_entity_poly.pdbx_seq_one_letter_code
_entity_poly.pdbx_strand_id
1 'polypeptide(L)'
;MEQLRNAGFAITICDKDGKILDMNTRSKQTFAKYGDIIGHSLFEYHPPRAAEILRGLLENHNVNAYTIEKEGLHKLIYQVPWFEDNGDFGGYVELSLVIPAEMPHYVR
;
A
#
# COMPACT_ATOMS: atom_id res chain seq x y z
N MET A 1 4.71 -10.49 9.53
CA MET A 1 3.37 -10.44 8.91
C MET A 1 2.34 -11.34 9.62
N GLU A 2 2.74 -12.23 10.50
CA GLU A 2 1.84 -13.23 11.08
C GLU A 2 0.59 -12.62 11.72
N GLN A 3 0.75 -11.70 12.65
CA GLN A 3 -0.37 -11.05 13.34
C GLN A 3 -1.18 -10.11 12.43
N LEU A 4 -0.60 -9.69 11.32
CA LEU A 4 -1.22 -8.77 10.36
C LEU A 4 -1.88 -9.49 9.20
N ARG A 5 -1.70 -10.81 9.09
CA ARG A 5 -2.21 -11.61 7.97
C ARG A 5 -3.72 -11.43 7.75
N ASN A 6 -4.48 -11.44 8.83
CA ASN A 6 -5.94 -11.29 8.79
C ASN A 6 -6.43 -10.04 9.52
N ALA A 7 -5.58 -9.02 9.63
CA ALA A 7 -5.99 -7.74 10.20
C ALA A 7 -7.08 -7.09 9.34
N GLY A 8 -7.89 -6.22 9.95
CA GLY A 8 -9.05 -5.60 9.32
C GLY A 8 -8.72 -4.47 8.35
N PHE A 9 -7.52 -4.45 7.79
CA PHE A 9 -7.10 -3.49 6.77
C PHE A 9 -6.14 -4.15 5.80
N ALA A 10 -5.97 -3.58 4.61
CA ALA A 10 -5.11 -4.14 3.56
C ALA A 10 -3.67 -3.68 3.74
N ILE A 11 -2.72 -4.62 3.61
CA ILE A 11 -1.28 -4.35 3.61
C ILE A 11 -0.68 -4.97 2.35
N THR A 12 0.04 -4.16 1.58
CA THR A 12 0.81 -4.61 0.41
C THR A 12 2.24 -4.14 0.59
N ILE A 13 3.19 -5.05 0.44
CA ILE A 13 4.63 -4.77 0.60
C ILE A 13 5.33 -5.06 -0.72
N CYS A 14 6.11 -4.11 -1.22
CA CYS A 14 6.95 -4.32 -2.39
C CYS A 14 8.42 -4.04 -2.08
N ASP A 15 9.30 -4.53 -2.96
CA ASP A 15 10.72 -4.20 -2.91
C ASP A 15 11.01 -2.86 -3.61
N LYS A 16 12.29 -2.51 -3.67
CA LYS A 16 12.76 -1.24 -4.26
C LYS A 16 12.47 -1.09 -5.75
N ASP A 17 12.18 -2.19 -6.44
CA ASP A 17 11.85 -2.21 -7.87
C ASP A 17 10.36 -2.32 -8.14
N GLY A 18 9.54 -2.35 -7.07
CA GLY A 18 8.09 -2.47 -7.19
C GLY A 18 7.59 -3.91 -7.29
N LYS A 19 8.44 -4.90 -7.05
CA LYS A 19 8.03 -6.30 -7.01
C LYS A 19 7.27 -6.56 -5.72
N ILE A 20 6.09 -7.17 -5.82
CA ILE A 20 5.25 -7.50 -4.65
C ILE A 20 5.90 -8.62 -3.86
N LEU A 21 6.25 -8.33 -2.60
CA LEU A 21 6.86 -9.30 -1.69
C LEU A 21 5.83 -10.03 -0.84
N ASP A 22 4.81 -9.31 -0.37
CA ASP A 22 3.78 -9.90 0.48
C ASP A 22 2.50 -9.08 0.45
N MET A 23 1.39 -9.74 0.76
CA MET A 23 0.06 -9.15 0.83
C MET A 23 -0.72 -9.88 1.91
N ASN A 24 -1.38 -9.13 2.80
CA ASN A 24 -2.26 -9.78 3.76
C ASN A 24 -3.61 -10.16 3.10
N THR A 25 -4.48 -10.82 3.85
CA THR A 25 -5.75 -11.31 3.33
C THR A 25 -6.61 -10.20 2.69
N ARG A 26 -6.72 -9.04 3.34
CA ARG A 26 -7.50 -7.92 2.80
C ARG A 26 -6.92 -7.38 1.50
N SER A 27 -5.60 -7.28 1.39
CA SER A 27 -4.93 -6.86 0.16
C SER A 27 -5.20 -7.85 -0.97
N LYS A 28 -5.09 -9.15 -0.69
CA LYS A 28 -5.40 -10.21 -1.68
C LYS A 28 -6.84 -10.11 -2.19
N GLN A 29 -7.79 -9.80 -1.33
CA GLN A 29 -9.19 -9.61 -1.72
C GLN A 29 -9.35 -8.41 -2.66
N THR A 30 -8.64 -7.32 -2.41
CA THR A 30 -8.67 -6.12 -3.25
C THR A 30 -8.21 -6.41 -4.68
N PHE A 31 -7.22 -7.27 -4.82
CA PHE A 31 -6.64 -7.64 -6.12
C PHE A 31 -7.12 -9.01 -6.62
N ALA A 32 -8.19 -9.54 -6.06
CA ALA A 32 -8.65 -10.92 -6.34
C ALA A 32 -8.88 -11.19 -7.84
N LYS A 33 -9.31 -10.18 -8.61
CA LYS A 33 -9.56 -10.33 -10.05
C LYS A 33 -8.30 -10.70 -10.85
N TYR A 34 -7.11 -10.45 -10.30
CA TYR A 34 -5.84 -10.77 -10.95
C TYR A 34 -5.25 -12.10 -10.51
N GLY A 35 -5.88 -12.80 -9.54
CA GLY A 35 -5.35 -14.03 -8.97
C GLY A 35 -4.20 -13.76 -7.99
N ASP A 36 -3.26 -14.71 -7.89
CA ASP A 36 -2.08 -14.55 -7.04
C ASP A 36 -1.03 -13.69 -7.76
N ILE A 37 -0.78 -12.51 -7.21
CA ILE A 37 0.14 -11.54 -7.81
C ILE A 37 1.44 -11.35 -7.01
N ILE A 38 1.63 -12.06 -5.91
CA ILE A 38 2.90 -12.02 -5.17
C ILE A 38 4.03 -12.47 -6.09
N GLY A 39 5.11 -11.71 -6.13
CA GLY A 39 6.22 -11.94 -7.06
C GLY A 39 6.12 -11.17 -8.38
N HIS A 40 4.96 -10.62 -8.68
CA HIS A 40 4.74 -9.78 -9.86
C HIS A 40 5.07 -8.32 -9.56
N SER A 41 5.24 -7.53 -10.62
CA SER A 41 5.46 -6.09 -10.49
C SER A 41 4.15 -5.35 -10.26
N LEU A 42 4.13 -4.43 -9.29
CA LEU A 42 3.00 -3.52 -9.09
C LEU A 42 2.68 -2.70 -10.33
N PHE A 43 3.67 -2.41 -11.17
CA PHE A 43 3.47 -1.66 -12.41
C PHE A 43 2.51 -2.35 -13.39
N GLU A 44 2.39 -3.69 -13.31
CA GLU A 44 1.46 -4.44 -14.16
C GLU A 44 -0.02 -4.14 -13.85
N TYR A 45 -0.32 -3.65 -12.64
CA TYR A 45 -1.69 -3.49 -12.15
C TYR A 45 -2.09 -2.03 -11.97
N HIS A 46 -1.25 -1.09 -12.41
CA HIS A 46 -1.48 0.33 -12.26
C HIS A 46 -1.67 1.00 -13.62
N PRO A 47 -2.68 1.88 -13.77
CA PRO A 47 -2.77 2.71 -14.97
C PRO A 47 -1.57 3.66 -15.06
N PRO A 48 -1.28 4.23 -16.24
CA PRO A 48 -0.06 5.03 -16.45
C PRO A 48 0.18 6.12 -15.42
N ARG A 49 -0.85 6.84 -15.00
CA ARG A 49 -0.70 7.91 -14.02
C ARG A 49 -0.31 7.38 -12.63
N ALA A 50 -0.95 6.31 -12.19
CA ALA A 50 -0.62 5.68 -10.91
C ALA A 50 0.76 5.04 -10.95
N ALA A 51 1.14 4.45 -12.07
CA ALA A 51 2.48 3.89 -12.27
C ALA A 51 3.56 4.98 -12.19
N GLU A 52 3.29 6.17 -12.73
CA GLU A 52 4.21 7.30 -12.67
C GLU A 52 4.40 7.80 -11.23
N ILE A 53 3.32 7.88 -10.45
CA ILE A 53 3.38 8.23 -9.03
C ILE A 53 4.22 7.19 -8.28
N LEU A 54 3.97 5.91 -8.51
CA LEU A 54 4.73 4.83 -7.89
C LEU A 54 6.23 4.94 -8.22
N ARG A 55 6.56 5.20 -9.48
CA ARG A 55 7.95 5.37 -9.91
C ARG A 55 8.61 6.51 -9.15
N GLY A 56 7.92 7.64 -9.00
CA GLY A 56 8.43 8.78 -8.23
C GLY A 56 8.68 8.43 -6.78
N LEU A 57 7.78 7.68 -6.13
CA LEU A 57 7.96 7.24 -4.75
C LEU A 57 9.18 6.32 -4.60
N LEU A 58 9.36 5.38 -5.52
CA LEU A 58 10.52 4.47 -5.49
C LEU A 58 11.85 5.23 -5.66
N GLU A 59 11.84 6.37 -6.34
CA GLU A 59 13.01 7.22 -6.51
C GLU A 59 13.28 8.15 -5.33
N ASN A 60 12.23 8.81 -4.80
CA ASN A 60 12.38 9.88 -3.81
C ASN A 60 12.19 9.42 -2.37
N HIS A 61 11.56 8.25 -2.14
CA HIS A 61 11.30 7.66 -0.82
C HIS A 61 10.42 8.54 0.07
N ASN A 62 9.52 9.31 -0.50
CA ASN A 62 8.59 10.16 0.23
C ASN A 62 7.40 9.36 0.76
N VAL A 63 6.77 9.90 1.80
CA VAL A 63 5.46 9.42 2.27
C VAL A 63 4.39 9.98 1.33
N ASN A 64 3.44 9.14 0.94
CA ASN A 64 2.29 9.55 0.15
C ASN A 64 1.02 9.12 0.89
N ALA A 65 0.14 10.06 1.15
CA ALA A 65 -1.10 9.79 1.88
C ALA A 65 -2.26 10.54 1.22
N TYR A 66 -3.38 9.85 1.04
CA TYR A 66 -4.58 10.44 0.46
C TYR A 66 -5.80 9.63 0.86
N THR A 67 -6.97 10.21 0.63
CA THR A 67 -8.23 9.52 0.86
C THR A 67 -8.95 9.27 -0.46
N ILE A 68 -9.73 8.21 -0.50
CA ILE A 68 -10.61 7.89 -1.61
C ILE A 68 -12.01 7.55 -1.07
N GLU A 69 -13.00 7.70 -1.94
CA GLU A 69 -14.33 7.13 -1.71
C GLU A 69 -14.54 6.01 -2.74
N LYS A 70 -14.93 4.85 -2.27
CA LYS A 70 -15.18 3.70 -3.11
C LYS A 70 -16.32 2.89 -2.52
N GLU A 71 -17.36 2.67 -3.33
CA GLU A 71 -18.53 1.88 -2.91
C GLU A 71 -19.17 2.41 -1.62
N GLY A 72 -19.20 3.74 -1.45
CA GLY A 72 -19.73 4.39 -0.27
C GLY A 72 -18.83 4.36 0.95
N LEU A 73 -17.63 3.81 0.85
CA LEU A 73 -16.66 3.75 1.92
C LEU A 73 -15.60 4.84 1.76
N HIS A 74 -15.26 5.47 2.88
CA HIS A 74 -14.18 6.44 2.96
C HIS A 74 -12.91 5.70 3.39
N LYS A 75 -11.85 5.78 2.57
CA LYS A 75 -10.60 5.02 2.82
C LYS A 75 -9.42 5.95 2.86
N LEU A 76 -8.50 5.66 3.79
CA LEU A 76 -7.17 6.24 3.81
C LEU A 76 -6.20 5.30 3.11
N ILE A 77 -5.44 5.83 2.17
CA ILE A 77 -4.31 5.15 1.53
C ILE A 77 -3.04 5.79 2.06
N TYR A 78 -2.17 4.99 2.63
CA TYR A 78 -0.94 5.48 3.26
C TYR A 78 0.25 4.66 2.76
N GLN A 79 1.18 5.31 2.08
CA GLN A 79 2.31 4.67 1.41
C GLN A 79 3.60 5.21 2.02
N VAL A 80 4.38 4.31 2.62
CA VAL A 80 5.64 4.67 3.31
C VAL A 80 6.77 3.75 2.88
N PRO A 81 8.00 4.29 2.79
CA PRO A 81 9.16 3.45 2.55
C PRO A 81 9.49 2.59 3.76
N TRP A 82 10.04 1.41 3.52
CA TRP A 82 10.68 0.61 4.55
C TRP A 82 12.16 0.45 4.22
N PHE A 83 12.97 0.23 5.25
CA PHE A 83 14.42 0.18 5.14
C PHE A 83 14.96 -1.10 5.76
N GLU A 84 16.07 -1.58 5.22
CA GLU A 84 16.83 -2.68 5.80
C GLU A 84 17.46 -2.23 7.11
N ASP A 85 17.91 -3.18 7.93
CA ASP A 85 18.54 -2.87 9.22
C ASP A 85 19.81 -2.00 9.05
N ASN A 86 20.50 -2.13 7.92
CA ASN A 86 21.68 -1.32 7.61
C ASN A 86 21.35 0.09 7.08
N GLY A 87 20.06 0.43 6.94
CA GLY A 87 19.61 1.72 6.45
C GLY A 87 19.36 1.82 4.95
N ASP A 88 19.63 0.76 4.19
CA ASP A 88 19.36 0.74 2.76
C ASP A 88 17.85 0.74 2.50
N PHE A 89 17.43 1.47 1.46
CA PHE A 89 16.04 1.48 1.02
C PHE A 89 15.61 0.08 0.57
N GLY A 90 14.53 -0.43 1.16
CA GLY A 90 14.02 -1.76 0.85
C GLY A 90 12.84 -1.77 -0.12
N GLY A 91 11.97 -0.79 -0.03
CA GLY A 91 10.75 -0.72 -0.82
C GLY A 91 9.67 0.08 -0.13
N TYR A 92 8.41 -0.24 -0.41
CA TYR A 92 7.24 0.44 0.16
C TYR A 92 6.30 -0.50 0.85
N VAL A 93 5.61 0.05 1.85
CA VAL A 93 4.42 -0.56 2.46
C VAL A 93 3.24 0.34 2.14
N GLU A 94 2.17 -0.22 1.61
CA GLU A 94 0.90 0.47 1.44
C GLU A 94 -0.12 -0.09 2.40
N LEU A 95 -0.77 0.81 3.15
CA LEU A 95 -1.93 0.49 3.98
C LEU A 95 -3.17 1.08 3.31
N SER A 96 -4.25 0.30 3.27
CA SER A 96 -5.56 0.76 2.83
C SER A 96 -6.57 0.43 3.91
N LEU A 97 -7.12 1.44 4.54
CA LEU A 97 -8.05 1.27 5.66
C LEU A 97 -9.31 2.09 5.50
N VAL A 98 -10.42 1.51 5.91
CA VAL A 98 -11.69 2.22 6.02
C VAL A 98 -11.62 3.13 7.24
N ILE A 99 -11.95 4.39 7.07
CA ILE A 99 -12.02 5.39 8.14
C ILE A 99 -13.40 6.05 8.14
N PRO A 100 -13.83 6.63 9.26
CA PRO A 100 -15.05 7.44 9.28
C PRO A 100 -14.90 8.65 8.35
N ALA A 101 -16.00 9.12 7.76
CA ALA A 101 -15.99 10.35 6.95
C ALA A 101 -15.53 11.55 7.78
N GLU A 102 -15.91 11.55 9.07
CA GLU A 102 -15.45 12.56 10.03
C GLU A 102 -14.72 11.85 11.17
N MET A 103 -13.50 12.25 11.44
CA MET A 103 -12.68 11.65 12.50
C MET A 103 -12.49 12.63 13.64
N PRO A 104 -12.61 12.19 14.92
CA PRO A 104 -12.22 13.02 16.03
C PRO A 104 -10.77 13.49 15.88
N HIS A 105 -10.51 14.73 16.27
CA HIS A 105 -9.16 15.31 16.20
C HIS A 105 -8.79 15.86 17.59
N TYR A 106 -7.63 15.45 18.08
CA TYR A 106 -7.13 15.87 19.40
C TYR A 106 -5.75 16.50 19.25
N VAL A 107 -5.56 17.64 19.86
CA VAL A 107 -4.24 18.24 20.00
C VAL A 107 -3.69 17.82 21.36
N ARG A 108 -2.54 17.19 21.36
CA ARG A 108 -1.94 16.64 22.58
C ARG A 108 -0.56 17.20 22.86
#